data_79e325b251eeb371fe7b176ed2afc1d2
#
_entry.id   79e325b251eeb371fe7b176ed2afc1d2
#
_cell.length_a   1.000
_cell.length_b   1.000
_cell.length_c   1.000
_cell.angle_alpha   90.00
_cell.angle_beta   90.00
_cell.angle_gamma   90.00
#
_symmetry.space_group_name_H-M   'P 1'
#
loop_
_entity.id
_entity.type
_entity.pdbx_description
1 polymer ?
#
loop_
_entity_poly.entity_id
_entity_poly.type
_entity_poly.pdbx_seq_one_letter_code
_entity_poly.pdbx_strand_id
1 'polypeptide(L)'
;MSSSAGQRWEKKRIEAKQRKQAAFPSGPAVSDRGSILLCLMLSAVCQGCAPTDIHVHPKSAISEASRTIQKSGQRTRLTSEFLEAAKLEGNNSAVNRVAEQRYLKLALDVWAALRAAKDQSDPTLLEIHNQALANYLQLLSPGDLAIGTADEIVDGRRVLVVLRDDAKPDHPPTFDQLIAAERLRIRGLRERYVRPGLGARMICQQEPDRISALSRYTVPEKQQVARSAVFKAVSLPQGRIEILLVDPSKTERIKLDGRFWGVGGDFSAPFAAIGSRTRFIFQRWQGLFRMEHYANRQGIFFLEPYDPEKIPVLMVHGILSSPLMWKDLTNRIMGDPVLQRKYQVWHYTYATGFPILTSARMLREQLDGVNIALQRAGLPPHQPIVLIGHSLGGLLAKMMVSDSHDLIWNQFFRVPPDQLNLTPADKDWVDHVMFFEPRHDISRAIFMASPFKGSKTADLILFRFSSRLVRFPTELEEHLYRVFTRNRSYMVNSKENRLIAKRQPSSIDLLAPESPESIALGQLKVARSIPFHLIIGVRHGSSLTRSSDGIVAYSSSYLAGAESELDVPTGHTVTHSPKTEEEVLRILKLNLQPKNRGF
;
A
#
# COMPACT_ATOMS: atom_id res chain seq x y z
N MET A 1 -11.61 -55.51 3.29
CA MET A 1 -10.61 -55.37 4.36
C MET A 1 -9.48 -54.42 3.95
N SER A 2 -9.77 -53.11 3.74
CA SER A 2 -8.72 -52.11 3.33
C SER A 2 -8.90 -50.72 3.93
N SER A 3 -9.74 -50.59 4.98
CA SER A 3 -10.05 -49.23 5.56
C SER A 3 -9.33 -48.92 6.89
N SER A 4 -8.72 -49.92 7.54
CA SER A 4 -8.13 -49.72 8.89
C SER A 4 -6.65 -49.31 8.90
N ALA A 5 -5.92 -49.55 7.81
CA ALA A 5 -4.49 -49.22 7.74
C ALA A 5 -4.26 -47.71 7.45
N GLY A 6 -5.10 -47.08 6.62
CA GLY A 6 -5.03 -45.67 6.32
C GLY A 6 -5.32 -44.75 7.53
N GLN A 7 -6.35 -45.10 8.29
CA GLN A 7 -6.71 -44.37 9.51
C GLN A 7 -5.66 -44.47 10.62
N ARG A 8 -4.99 -45.63 10.76
CA ARG A 8 -3.86 -45.80 11.70
C ARG A 8 -2.64 -44.97 11.31
N TRP A 9 -2.37 -44.80 10.01
CA TRP A 9 -1.23 -44.00 9.51
C TRP A 9 -1.48 -42.50 9.73
N GLU A 10 -2.68 -42.04 9.48
CA GLU A 10 -3.05 -40.65 9.68
C GLU A 10 -3.09 -40.24 11.16
N LYS A 11 -3.57 -41.12 12.04
CA LYS A 11 -3.53 -40.91 13.49
C LYS A 11 -2.08 -40.85 14.03
N LYS A 12 -1.18 -41.71 13.55
CA LYS A 12 0.26 -41.64 13.89
C LYS A 12 0.94 -40.37 13.38
N ARG A 13 0.52 -39.85 12.22
CA ARG A 13 1.04 -38.59 11.66
C ARG A 13 0.60 -37.38 12.45
N ILE A 14 -0.64 -37.35 12.93
CA ILE A 14 -1.18 -36.29 13.79
C ILE A 14 -0.51 -36.33 15.17
N GLU A 15 -0.36 -37.52 15.78
CA GLU A 15 0.33 -37.71 17.08
C GLU A 15 1.82 -37.36 17.00
N ALA A 16 2.48 -37.64 15.88
CA ALA A 16 3.87 -37.24 15.65
C ALA A 16 4.01 -35.71 15.46
N LYS A 17 3.03 -35.05 14.83
CA LYS A 17 2.97 -33.58 14.74
C LYS A 17 2.72 -32.92 16.09
N GLN A 18 1.84 -33.49 16.91
CA GLN A 18 1.56 -32.99 18.26
C GLN A 18 2.74 -33.22 19.23
N ARG A 19 3.47 -34.34 19.12
CA ARG A 19 4.68 -34.59 19.92
C ARG A 19 5.85 -33.69 19.52
N LYS A 20 5.98 -33.29 18.22
CA LYS A 20 6.96 -32.28 17.80
C LYS A 20 6.61 -30.85 18.26
N GLN A 21 5.33 -30.55 18.48
CA GLN A 21 4.91 -29.27 19.08
C GLN A 21 5.10 -29.19 20.61
N ALA A 22 5.14 -30.34 21.30
CA ALA A 22 5.29 -30.42 22.77
C ALA A 22 6.75 -30.56 23.25
N ALA A 23 7.73 -30.72 22.36
CA ALA A 23 9.13 -30.96 22.69
C ALA A 23 10.06 -29.79 22.25
N PHE A 24 9.66 -28.55 22.51
CA PHE A 24 10.61 -27.42 22.46
C PHE A 24 11.08 -27.14 23.90
N PRO A 25 12.39 -27.31 24.20
CA PRO A 25 12.94 -26.77 25.43
C PRO A 25 12.82 -25.25 25.38
N SER A 26 12.23 -24.68 26.42
CA SER A 26 12.26 -23.26 26.71
C SER A 26 13.73 -22.82 26.79
N GLY A 27 14.24 -22.28 25.68
CA GLY A 27 15.54 -21.60 25.69
C GLY A 27 15.48 -20.43 26.67
N PRO A 28 16.63 -19.97 27.19
CA PRO A 28 16.69 -18.96 28.23
C PRO A 28 15.90 -17.72 27.79
N ALA A 29 14.96 -17.29 28.62
CA ALA A 29 14.23 -16.06 28.45
C ALA A 29 15.24 -14.92 28.32
N VAL A 30 15.42 -14.40 27.10
CA VAL A 30 16.12 -13.12 26.89
C VAL A 30 15.29 -12.11 27.65
N SER A 31 15.87 -11.54 28.69
CA SER A 31 15.18 -10.62 29.58
C SER A 31 14.54 -9.51 28.72
N ASP A 32 13.24 -9.29 28.92
CA ASP A 32 12.41 -8.26 28.25
C ASP A 32 13.06 -6.87 28.24
N ARG A 33 13.92 -6.59 29.22
CA ARG A 33 14.68 -5.35 29.35
C ARG A 33 15.71 -5.12 28.24
N GLY A 34 16.38 -6.18 27.75
CA GLY A 34 17.35 -6.07 26.64
C GLY A 34 16.68 -5.75 25.31
N SER A 35 15.53 -6.36 25.05
CA SER A 35 14.72 -6.11 23.85
C SER A 35 14.12 -4.69 23.86
N ILE A 36 13.65 -4.22 25.02
CA ILE A 36 13.11 -2.86 25.18
C ILE A 36 14.21 -1.80 25.03
N LEU A 37 15.40 -2.03 25.61
CA LEU A 37 16.52 -1.09 25.48
C LEU A 37 17.04 -1.01 24.04
N LEU A 38 17.08 -2.15 23.33
CA LEU A 38 17.42 -2.22 21.91
C LEU A 38 16.38 -1.49 21.06
N CYS A 39 15.09 -1.68 21.34
CA CYS A 39 14.00 -0.95 20.68
C CYS A 39 14.10 0.57 20.93
N LEU A 40 14.43 1.01 22.13
CA LEU A 40 14.60 2.42 22.46
C LEU A 40 15.83 3.03 21.81
N MET A 41 16.98 2.32 21.77
CA MET A 41 18.20 2.81 21.10
C MET A 41 18.02 2.85 19.57
N LEU A 42 17.40 1.83 18.97
CA LEU A 42 17.09 1.82 17.54
C LEU A 42 16.03 2.87 17.18
N SER A 43 15.08 3.15 18.07
CA SER A 43 14.13 4.25 17.91
C SER A 43 14.83 5.61 17.95
N ALA A 44 15.83 5.79 18.80
CA ALA A 44 16.60 7.04 18.87
C ALA A 44 17.44 7.30 17.60
N VAL A 45 18.02 6.26 17.01
CA VAL A 45 18.76 6.36 15.72
C VAL A 45 17.79 6.54 14.54
N CYS A 46 16.58 5.97 14.64
CA CYS A 46 15.54 6.03 13.62
C CYS A 46 14.42 7.04 13.96
N GLN A 47 14.62 7.97 14.89
CA GLN A 47 13.57 8.94 15.27
C GLN A 47 13.00 9.73 14.09
N GLY A 48 13.74 9.85 12.97
CA GLY A 48 13.24 10.38 11.70
C GLY A 48 12.56 9.35 10.78
N CYS A 49 12.68 8.02 11.04
CA CYS A 49 12.24 6.97 10.13
C CYS A 49 10.89 6.32 10.50
N ALA A 50 10.33 6.63 11.66
CA ALA A 50 9.06 6.09 12.07
C ALA A 50 7.91 6.97 11.56
N PRO A 51 7.17 6.54 10.53
CA PRO A 51 5.96 7.24 10.15
C PRO A 51 4.96 7.15 11.31
N THR A 52 4.30 8.26 11.62
CA THR A 52 3.16 8.25 12.54
C THR A 52 2.04 7.42 11.92
N ASP A 53 1.44 6.54 12.71
CA ASP A 53 0.32 5.74 12.23
C ASP A 53 -0.85 6.61 11.78
N ILE A 54 -1.63 6.08 10.85
CA ILE A 54 -2.89 6.69 10.47
C ILE A 54 -3.93 6.27 11.50
N HIS A 55 -4.62 7.25 12.07
CA HIS A 55 -5.72 7.02 13.01
C HIS A 55 -7.01 7.55 12.42
N VAL A 56 -8.03 6.71 12.41
CA VAL A 56 -9.38 7.08 11.99
C VAL A 56 -10.33 6.88 13.16
N HIS A 57 -10.98 7.95 13.56
CA HIS A 57 -11.96 7.95 14.65
C HIS A 57 -13.31 8.39 14.11
N PRO A 58 -14.40 7.68 14.44
CA PRO A 58 -15.74 8.14 14.13
C PRO A 58 -16.05 9.41 14.93
N LYS A 59 -16.76 10.34 14.32
CA LYS A 59 -17.37 11.49 14.97
C LYS A 59 -18.84 11.17 15.24
N SER A 60 -19.40 11.68 16.33
CA SER A 60 -20.84 11.58 16.54
C SER A 60 -21.60 12.42 15.51
N ALA A 61 -22.79 11.97 15.12
CA ALA A 61 -23.68 12.72 14.23
C ALA A 61 -23.99 14.12 14.77
N ILE A 62 -24.19 14.23 16.08
CA ILE A 62 -24.43 15.51 16.76
C ILE A 62 -23.25 16.48 16.59
N SER A 63 -22.01 16.00 16.72
CA SER A 63 -20.83 16.86 16.59
C SER A 63 -20.65 17.37 15.16
N GLU A 64 -21.02 16.56 14.17
CA GLU A 64 -20.94 16.95 12.77
C GLU A 64 -22.06 17.91 12.37
N ALA A 65 -23.30 17.64 12.80
CA ALA A 65 -24.43 18.55 12.61
C ALA A 65 -24.17 19.93 13.24
N SER A 66 -23.66 19.96 14.48
CA SER A 66 -23.29 21.21 15.16
C SER A 66 -22.23 22.02 14.41
N ARG A 67 -21.23 21.35 13.83
CA ARG A 67 -20.19 22.00 13.02
C ARG A 67 -20.75 22.60 11.73
N THR A 68 -21.63 21.88 11.04
CA THR A 68 -22.30 22.36 9.82
C THR A 68 -23.14 23.61 10.12
N ILE A 69 -23.88 23.60 11.23
CA ILE A 69 -24.66 24.75 11.70
C ILE A 69 -23.73 25.95 12.00
N GLN A 70 -22.62 25.71 12.69
CA GLN A 70 -21.65 26.77 13.02
C GLN A 70 -21.03 27.41 11.78
N LYS A 71 -20.71 26.60 10.75
CA LYS A 71 -20.18 27.10 9.48
C LYS A 71 -21.19 27.91 8.70
N SER A 72 -22.48 27.55 8.74
CA SER A 72 -23.54 28.23 7.99
C SER A 72 -23.88 29.62 8.50
N GLY A 73 -23.54 29.94 9.76
CA GLY A 73 -23.88 31.22 10.39
C GLY A 73 -25.39 31.48 10.55
N GLN A 74 -26.23 30.57 10.08
CA GLN A 74 -27.70 30.70 10.09
C GLN A 74 -28.36 29.48 10.73
N ARG A 75 -29.20 29.71 11.71
CA ARG A 75 -30.16 28.70 12.22
C ARG A 75 -31.35 28.63 11.26
N THR A 76 -31.21 27.97 10.14
CA THR A 76 -32.31 27.68 9.23
C THR A 76 -33.11 26.50 9.75
N ARG A 77 -34.36 26.36 9.31
CA ARG A 77 -35.21 25.18 9.56
C ARG A 77 -34.47 23.88 9.23
N LEU A 78 -33.78 23.85 8.08
CA LEU A 78 -33.03 22.67 7.60
C LEU A 78 -31.89 22.27 8.51
N THR A 79 -31.14 23.25 9.07
CA THR A 79 -30.08 22.95 10.03
C THR A 79 -30.60 22.41 11.36
N SER A 80 -31.77 22.91 11.78
CA SER A 80 -32.46 22.39 12.98
C SER A 80 -32.96 20.97 12.76
N GLU A 81 -33.55 20.66 11.62
CA GLU A 81 -34.01 19.32 11.24
C GLU A 81 -32.84 18.33 11.16
N PHE A 82 -31.64 18.77 10.65
CA PHE A 82 -30.44 17.97 10.65
C PHE A 82 -29.97 17.61 12.07
N LEU A 83 -29.96 18.58 12.99
CA LEU A 83 -29.60 18.33 14.37
C LEU A 83 -30.58 17.39 15.09
N GLU A 84 -31.88 17.54 14.85
CA GLU A 84 -32.89 16.65 15.42
C GLU A 84 -32.76 15.22 14.90
N ALA A 85 -32.47 15.02 13.60
CA ALA A 85 -32.17 13.69 13.07
C ALA A 85 -30.88 13.09 13.73
N ALA A 86 -29.84 13.90 13.93
CA ALA A 86 -28.59 13.47 14.55
C ALA A 86 -28.74 13.06 16.03
N LYS A 87 -29.67 13.69 16.77
CA LYS A 87 -29.98 13.34 18.16
C LYS A 87 -30.64 11.97 18.31
N LEU A 88 -31.29 11.48 17.25
CA LEU A 88 -31.98 10.18 17.25
C LEU A 88 -31.01 9.02 16.98
N GLU A 89 -29.82 9.25 16.47
CA GLU A 89 -28.87 8.17 16.29
C GLU A 89 -28.41 7.58 17.62
N GLY A 90 -28.41 6.26 17.72
CA GLY A 90 -28.02 5.53 18.94
C GLY A 90 -27.77 4.05 18.68
N ASN A 91 -27.71 3.28 19.74
CA ASN A 91 -27.47 1.83 19.66
C ASN A 91 -28.77 1.01 19.45
N ASN A 92 -29.93 1.68 19.34
CA ASN A 92 -31.23 1.02 19.18
C ASN A 92 -31.63 1.06 17.68
N SER A 93 -31.83 -0.10 17.08
CA SER A 93 -32.20 -0.25 15.67
C SER A 93 -33.51 0.46 15.29
N ALA A 94 -34.51 0.45 16.17
CA ALA A 94 -35.79 1.13 15.93
C ALA A 94 -35.63 2.65 15.91
N VAL A 95 -34.78 3.20 16.77
CA VAL A 95 -34.49 4.65 16.81
C VAL A 95 -33.66 5.05 15.60
N ASN A 96 -32.71 4.20 15.18
CA ASN A 96 -31.92 4.42 13.96
C ASN A 96 -32.81 4.44 12.71
N ARG A 97 -33.88 3.63 12.64
CA ARG A 97 -34.83 3.65 11.53
C ARG A 97 -35.56 5.00 11.41
N VAL A 98 -35.91 5.61 12.54
CA VAL A 98 -36.51 6.96 12.54
C VAL A 98 -35.47 8.02 12.09
N ALA A 99 -34.25 7.91 12.54
CA ALA A 99 -33.17 8.80 12.09
C ALA A 99 -32.90 8.67 10.58
N GLU A 100 -32.86 7.46 10.08
CA GLU A 100 -32.72 7.11 8.66
C GLU A 100 -33.76 7.81 7.79
N GLN A 101 -35.05 7.68 8.15
CA GLN A 101 -36.14 8.32 7.44
C GLN A 101 -36.08 9.85 7.47
N ARG A 102 -35.70 10.43 8.61
CA ARG A 102 -35.50 11.88 8.73
C ARG A 102 -34.36 12.38 7.86
N TYR A 103 -33.24 11.66 7.82
CA TYR A 103 -32.11 12.03 6.95
C TYR A 103 -32.47 11.94 5.47
N LEU A 104 -33.20 10.90 5.04
CA LEU A 104 -33.66 10.77 3.66
C LEU A 104 -34.60 11.93 3.30
N LYS A 105 -35.59 12.23 4.16
CA LYS A 105 -36.49 13.34 3.94
C LYS A 105 -35.77 14.67 3.83
N LEU A 106 -34.85 14.95 4.76
CA LEU A 106 -34.06 16.18 4.74
C LEU A 106 -33.19 16.28 3.46
N ALA A 107 -32.55 15.19 3.04
CA ALA A 107 -31.81 15.17 1.80
C ALA A 107 -32.67 15.49 0.58
N LEU A 108 -33.92 14.99 0.53
CA LEU A 108 -34.89 15.27 -0.52
C LEU A 108 -35.36 16.72 -0.51
N ASP A 109 -35.68 17.26 0.66
CA ASP A 109 -36.13 18.65 0.81
C ASP A 109 -35.04 19.64 0.38
N VAL A 110 -33.80 19.39 0.79
CA VAL A 110 -32.64 20.21 0.38
C VAL A 110 -32.35 20.02 -1.12
N TRP A 111 -32.47 18.81 -1.66
CA TRP A 111 -32.34 18.57 -3.11
C TRP A 111 -33.37 19.37 -3.91
N ALA A 112 -34.64 19.41 -3.46
CA ALA A 112 -35.66 20.21 -4.09
C ALA A 112 -35.33 21.72 -4.04
N ALA A 113 -34.80 22.21 -2.92
CA ALA A 113 -34.33 23.60 -2.78
C ALA A 113 -33.15 23.93 -3.70
N LEU A 114 -32.15 23.05 -3.79
CA LEU A 114 -31.02 23.21 -4.70
C LEU A 114 -31.43 23.25 -6.17
N ARG A 115 -32.43 22.43 -6.56
CA ARG A 115 -32.97 22.43 -7.92
C ARG A 115 -33.75 23.68 -8.26
N ALA A 116 -34.47 24.25 -7.28
CA ALA A 116 -35.21 25.49 -7.45
C ALA A 116 -34.32 26.74 -7.47
N ALA A 117 -33.14 26.69 -6.84
CA ALA A 117 -32.24 27.81 -6.76
C ALA A 117 -31.66 28.19 -8.14
N LYS A 118 -31.61 29.50 -8.42
CA LYS A 118 -30.96 30.05 -9.62
C LYS A 118 -29.43 29.83 -9.55
N ASP A 119 -28.87 30.00 -8.36
CA ASP A 119 -27.46 29.75 -8.07
C ASP A 119 -27.32 28.37 -7.39
N GLN A 120 -26.63 27.45 -8.10
CA GLN A 120 -26.38 26.08 -7.63
C GLN A 120 -25.25 25.98 -6.61
N SER A 121 -24.62 27.11 -6.31
CA SER A 121 -23.38 27.16 -5.53
C SER A 121 -23.60 27.49 -4.05
N ASP A 122 -24.83 27.44 -3.52
CA ASP A 122 -25.01 27.61 -2.07
C ASP A 122 -24.26 26.47 -1.34
N PRO A 123 -23.07 26.77 -0.78
CA PRO A 123 -22.22 25.75 -0.18
C PRO A 123 -22.85 25.14 1.08
N THR A 124 -23.75 25.88 1.73
CA THR A 124 -24.45 25.41 2.93
C THR A 124 -25.51 24.37 2.58
N LEU A 125 -26.33 24.65 1.57
CA LEU A 125 -27.33 23.68 1.11
C LEU A 125 -26.67 22.42 0.57
N LEU A 126 -25.59 22.55 -0.22
CA LEU A 126 -24.82 21.40 -0.70
C LEU A 126 -24.26 20.56 0.45
N GLU A 127 -23.70 21.19 1.47
CA GLU A 127 -23.12 20.48 2.61
C GLU A 127 -24.21 19.74 3.41
N ILE A 128 -25.37 20.39 3.70
CA ILE A 128 -26.50 19.76 4.40
C ILE A 128 -27.05 18.59 3.58
N HIS A 129 -27.24 18.77 2.27
CA HIS A 129 -27.69 17.71 1.37
C HIS A 129 -26.76 16.50 1.42
N ASN A 130 -25.47 16.74 1.19
CA ASN A 130 -24.45 15.70 1.14
C ASN A 130 -24.36 14.93 2.45
N GLN A 131 -24.37 15.63 3.58
CA GLN A 131 -24.30 15.00 4.91
C GLN A 131 -25.58 14.24 5.27
N ALA A 132 -26.75 14.79 4.96
CA ALA A 132 -28.01 14.10 5.21
C ALA A 132 -28.09 12.80 4.40
N LEU A 133 -27.74 12.86 3.11
CA LEU A 133 -27.69 11.66 2.26
C LEU A 133 -26.62 10.66 2.72
N ALA A 134 -25.43 11.13 3.15
CA ALA A 134 -24.40 10.27 3.68
C ALA A 134 -24.82 9.53 4.96
N ASN A 135 -25.49 10.25 5.87
CA ASN A 135 -25.96 9.67 7.13
C ASN A 135 -27.10 8.66 6.88
N TYR A 136 -28.01 8.96 5.95
CA TYR A 136 -29.02 8.00 5.50
C TYR A 136 -28.38 6.69 5.01
N LEU A 137 -27.44 6.79 4.06
CA LEU A 137 -26.79 5.63 3.46
C LEU A 137 -25.97 4.81 4.47
N GLN A 138 -25.37 5.47 5.46
CA GLN A 138 -24.60 4.78 6.51
C GLN A 138 -25.48 3.95 7.45
N LEU A 139 -26.77 4.29 7.58
CA LEU A 139 -27.72 3.59 8.43
C LEU A 139 -28.41 2.42 7.72
N LEU A 140 -28.30 2.31 6.39
CA LEU A 140 -28.85 1.19 5.62
C LEU A 140 -28.35 -0.16 6.16
N SER A 141 -29.25 -1.12 6.25
CA SER A 141 -28.90 -2.46 6.69
C SER A 141 -28.03 -3.20 5.66
N PRO A 142 -27.20 -4.16 6.09
CA PRO A 142 -26.47 -5.01 5.14
C PRO A 142 -27.39 -5.76 4.17
N GLY A 143 -28.62 -6.08 4.57
CA GLY A 143 -29.61 -6.72 3.72
C GLY A 143 -30.07 -5.78 2.59
N ASP A 144 -30.39 -4.52 2.91
CA ASP A 144 -30.79 -3.50 1.92
C ASP A 144 -29.66 -3.24 0.92
N LEU A 145 -28.42 -3.19 1.38
CA LEU A 145 -27.23 -3.04 0.52
C LEU A 145 -27.05 -4.24 -0.41
N ALA A 146 -27.21 -5.46 0.10
CA ALA A 146 -27.02 -6.68 -0.69
C ALA A 146 -27.99 -6.80 -1.85
N ILE A 147 -29.25 -6.37 -1.65
CA ILE A 147 -30.27 -6.37 -2.73
C ILE A 147 -30.28 -5.07 -3.53
N GLY A 148 -29.62 -4.01 -3.05
CA GLY A 148 -29.57 -2.69 -3.67
C GLY A 148 -30.91 -1.94 -3.64
N THR A 149 -31.77 -2.24 -2.67
CA THR A 149 -33.06 -1.57 -2.49
C THR A 149 -33.40 -1.46 -1.01
N ALA A 150 -34.09 -0.38 -0.64
CA ALA A 150 -34.66 -0.18 0.69
C ALA A 150 -36.09 0.34 0.59
N ASP A 151 -36.98 -0.17 1.45
CA ASP A 151 -38.34 0.30 1.59
C ASP A 151 -38.41 1.40 2.64
N GLU A 152 -38.81 2.61 2.26
CA GLU A 152 -38.87 3.80 3.11
C GLU A 152 -40.26 4.42 3.21
N ILE A 153 -40.43 5.26 4.23
CA ILE A 153 -41.63 6.09 4.36
C ILE A 153 -41.18 7.56 4.29
N VAL A 154 -41.67 8.27 3.30
CA VAL A 154 -41.47 9.72 3.12
C VAL A 154 -42.82 10.41 3.07
N ASP A 155 -43.07 11.34 3.99
CA ASP A 155 -44.35 12.05 4.13
C ASP A 155 -45.58 11.12 4.17
N GLY A 156 -45.46 10.00 4.92
CA GLY A 156 -46.51 9.00 5.07
C GLY A 156 -46.72 8.08 3.85
N ARG A 157 -45.92 8.20 2.80
CA ARG A 157 -45.99 7.37 1.59
C ARG A 157 -44.85 6.37 1.56
N ARG A 158 -45.16 5.14 1.15
CA ARG A 158 -44.11 4.12 0.91
C ARG A 158 -43.36 4.47 -0.36
N VAL A 159 -42.03 4.43 -0.26
CA VAL A 159 -41.07 4.76 -1.33
C VAL A 159 -40.04 3.67 -1.43
N LEU A 160 -39.81 3.16 -2.62
CA LEU A 160 -38.68 2.25 -2.91
C LEU A 160 -37.43 3.07 -3.26
N VAL A 161 -36.42 2.98 -2.43
CA VAL A 161 -35.10 3.52 -2.73
C VAL A 161 -34.29 2.45 -3.47
N VAL A 162 -33.76 2.80 -4.64
CA VAL A 162 -32.93 1.92 -5.47
C VAL A 162 -31.52 2.46 -5.50
N LEU A 163 -30.56 1.65 -5.07
CA LEU A 163 -29.13 1.98 -5.05
C LEU A 163 -28.42 1.32 -6.23
N ARG A 164 -27.60 2.07 -6.97
CA ARG A 164 -26.81 1.60 -8.10
C ARG A 164 -25.38 2.10 -7.97
N ASP A 165 -24.41 1.31 -8.48
CA ASP A 165 -23.00 1.74 -8.66
C ASP A 165 -22.78 2.04 -10.15
N ASP A 166 -22.16 3.16 -10.48
CA ASP A 166 -21.85 3.55 -11.87
C ASP A 166 -20.88 2.56 -12.55
N ALA A 167 -20.08 1.85 -11.77
CA ALA A 167 -19.20 0.79 -12.28
C ALA A 167 -19.96 -0.45 -12.78
N LYS A 168 -21.17 -0.72 -12.23
CA LYS A 168 -22.04 -1.86 -12.57
C LYS A 168 -23.52 -1.47 -12.46
N PRO A 169 -24.02 -0.61 -13.35
CA PRO A 169 -25.33 0.02 -13.19
C PRO A 169 -26.52 -0.96 -13.24
N ASP A 170 -26.34 -2.11 -13.88
CA ASP A 170 -27.38 -3.12 -14.04
C ASP A 170 -27.46 -4.13 -12.86
N HIS A 171 -26.51 -4.04 -11.92
CA HIS A 171 -26.45 -4.94 -10.77
C HIS A 171 -26.59 -4.16 -9.45
N PRO A 172 -27.03 -4.82 -8.36
CA PRO A 172 -26.92 -4.26 -7.01
C PRO A 172 -25.46 -3.90 -6.70
N PRO A 173 -25.21 -2.89 -5.86
CA PRO A 173 -23.86 -2.60 -5.37
C PRO A 173 -23.28 -3.82 -4.63
N THR A 174 -22.00 -4.09 -4.83
CA THR A 174 -21.30 -5.22 -4.18
C THR A 174 -20.60 -4.80 -2.89
N PHE A 175 -21.20 -3.83 -2.15
CA PHE A 175 -20.60 -3.29 -0.93
C PHE A 175 -21.29 -3.84 0.32
N ASP A 176 -20.49 -4.24 1.31
CA ASP A 176 -21.00 -4.75 2.60
C ASP A 176 -21.38 -3.62 3.55
N GLN A 177 -20.74 -2.46 3.40
CA GLN A 177 -20.94 -1.31 4.26
C GLN A 177 -20.62 0.00 3.54
N LEU A 178 -21.41 1.02 3.84
CA LEU A 178 -21.18 2.40 3.43
C LEU A 178 -20.84 3.24 4.66
N ILE A 179 -19.74 4.00 4.59
CA ILE A 179 -19.28 4.86 5.69
C ILE A 179 -19.22 6.30 5.18
N ALA A 180 -19.90 7.21 5.87
CA ALA A 180 -19.83 8.64 5.56
C ALA A 180 -18.42 9.19 5.86
N ALA A 181 -17.74 9.68 4.83
CA ALA A 181 -16.37 10.16 4.95
C ALA A 181 -16.26 11.39 5.86
N GLU A 182 -17.27 12.25 5.88
CA GLU A 182 -17.34 13.43 6.75
C GLU A 182 -17.35 13.07 8.24
N ARG A 183 -17.91 11.92 8.57
CA ARG A 183 -17.98 11.42 9.96
C ARG A 183 -16.66 10.86 10.47
N LEU A 184 -15.61 10.85 9.62
CA LEU A 184 -14.30 10.37 10.02
C LEU A 184 -13.36 11.52 10.38
N ARG A 185 -12.75 11.42 11.57
CA ARG A 185 -11.62 12.23 11.96
C ARG A 185 -10.34 11.48 11.62
N ILE A 186 -9.64 11.94 10.58
CA ILE A 186 -8.39 11.34 10.11
C ILE A 186 -7.21 12.09 10.72
N ARG A 187 -6.28 11.36 11.31
CA ARG A 187 -5.00 11.87 11.83
C ARG A 187 -3.87 11.03 11.23
N GLY A 188 -2.66 11.61 11.18
CA GLY A 188 -1.47 10.90 10.69
C GLY A 188 -1.21 11.06 9.20
N LEU A 189 -2.12 11.63 8.42
CA LEU A 189 -1.86 12.14 7.07
C LEU A 189 -1.56 13.63 7.16
N ARG A 190 -0.64 14.11 6.31
CA ARG A 190 -0.26 15.52 6.25
C ARG A 190 -1.41 16.38 5.73
N GLU A 191 -2.12 15.90 4.71
CA GLU A 191 -3.22 16.58 4.04
C GLU A 191 -4.40 15.65 3.84
N ARG A 192 -5.59 16.24 3.70
CA ARG A 192 -6.81 15.53 3.30
C ARG A 192 -7.29 16.12 1.99
N TYR A 193 -7.31 15.29 0.95
CA TYR A 193 -7.72 15.68 -0.40
C TYR A 193 -9.22 15.49 -0.57
N VAL A 194 -9.94 16.59 -0.53
CA VAL A 194 -11.40 16.63 -0.67
C VAL A 194 -11.75 17.59 -1.80
N ARG A 195 -12.53 17.13 -2.76
CA ARG A 195 -13.11 17.95 -3.81
C ARG A 195 -14.52 18.36 -3.38
N PRO A 196 -14.83 19.68 -3.28
CA PRO A 196 -16.21 20.14 -3.03
C PRO A 196 -17.11 19.82 -4.23
N GLY A 197 -18.42 19.70 -3.98
CA GLY A 197 -19.41 19.46 -5.02
C GLY A 197 -20.61 18.68 -4.50
N LEU A 198 -21.51 18.35 -5.41
CA LEU A 198 -22.68 17.53 -5.13
C LEU A 198 -22.28 16.08 -4.89
N GLY A 199 -22.94 15.45 -3.94
CA GLY A 199 -22.84 14.03 -3.64
C GLY A 199 -22.31 13.73 -2.24
N ALA A 200 -22.98 12.82 -1.57
CA ALA A 200 -22.55 12.28 -0.29
C ALA A 200 -21.25 11.50 -0.46
N ARG A 201 -20.20 11.94 0.22
CA ARG A 201 -18.85 11.34 0.13
C ARG A 201 -18.81 10.08 0.99
N MET A 202 -18.77 8.92 0.33
CA MET A 202 -18.82 7.62 0.97
C MET A 202 -17.51 6.84 0.81
N ILE A 203 -17.15 6.09 1.82
CA ILE A 203 -16.24 4.97 1.70
C ILE A 203 -17.09 3.72 1.58
N CYS A 204 -17.00 3.05 0.45
CA CYS A 204 -17.67 1.79 0.21
C CYS A 204 -16.72 0.64 0.55
N GLN A 205 -17.10 -0.20 1.51
CA GLN A 205 -16.31 -1.36 1.92
C GLN A 205 -16.82 -2.61 1.23
N GLN A 206 -15.89 -3.44 0.79
CA GLN A 206 -16.17 -4.73 0.19
C GLN A 206 -15.24 -5.78 0.79
N GLU A 207 -15.78 -6.95 1.17
CA GLU A 207 -14.95 -8.10 1.51
C GLU A 207 -14.08 -8.49 0.30
N PRO A 208 -12.80 -8.81 0.51
CA PRO A 208 -11.98 -9.35 -0.54
C PRO A 208 -12.61 -10.63 -1.09
N ASP A 209 -12.74 -10.73 -2.41
CA ASP A 209 -13.13 -11.98 -3.04
C ASP A 209 -12.01 -13.01 -2.85
N ARG A 210 -12.18 -13.86 -1.84
CA ARG A 210 -11.18 -14.88 -1.46
C ARG A 210 -11.04 -16.02 -2.48
N ILE A 211 -11.98 -16.11 -3.42
CA ILE A 211 -11.98 -17.13 -4.48
C ILE A 211 -11.24 -16.63 -5.72
N SER A 212 -11.22 -15.32 -5.92
CA SER A 212 -10.53 -14.70 -7.06
C SER A 212 -9.04 -15.02 -7.05
N ALA A 213 -8.45 -15.23 -8.24
CA ALA A 213 -7.01 -15.36 -8.44
C ALA A 213 -6.22 -14.14 -7.92
N LEU A 214 -6.88 -12.96 -7.82
CA LEU A 214 -6.29 -11.72 -7.30
C LEU A 214 -6.40 -11.58 -5.78
N SER A 215 -7.07 -12.49 -5.08
CA SER A 215 -7.31 -12.37 -3.63
C SER A 215 -6.02 -12.17 -2.81
N ARG A 216 -4.92 -12.80 -3.22
CA ARG A 216 -3.61 -12.68 -2.56
C ARG A 216 -2.93 -11.32 -2.76
N TYR A 217 -3.36 -10.55 -3.75
CA TYR A 217 -2.83 -9.22 -4.09
C TYR A 217 -3.72 -8.08 -3.60
N THR A 218 -4.87 -8.39 -3.03
CA THR A 218 -5.71 -7.40 -2.35
C THR A 218 -5.22 -7.19 -0.93
N VAL A 219 -5.43 -5.99 -0.39
CA VAL A 219 -5.15 -5.76 1.04
C VAL A 219 -5.92 -6.78 1.88
N PRO A 220 -5.30 -7.36 2.93
CA PRO A 220 -5.95 -8.37 3.78
C PRO A 220 -7.21 -7.86 4.48
N GLU A 221 -7.28 -6.57 4.67
CA GLU A 221 -8.43 -5.83 5.18
C GLU A 221 -9.48 -5.68 4.06
N LYS A 222 -10.71 -5.27 4.44
CA LYS A 222 -11.75 -4.95 3.45
C LYS A 222 -11.25 -3.91 2.45
N GLN A 223 -11.52 -4.13 1.18
CA GLN A 223 -11.29 -3.12 0.16
C GLN A 223 -12.09 -1.85 0.45
N GLN A 224 -11.49 -0.71 0.22
CA GLN A 224 -12.07 0.60 0.50
C GLN A 224 -12.03 1.43 -0.77
N VAL A 225 -13.17 1.83 -1.28
CA VAL A 225 -13.24 2.70 -2.46
C VAL A 225 -14.06 3.95 -2.17
N ALA A 226 -13.65 5.07 -2.79
CA ALA A 226 -14.43 6.30 -2.74
C ALA A 226 -15.63 6.20 -3.68
N ARG A 227 -16.80 6.62 -3.19
CA ARG A 227 -17.99 6.88 -4.00
C ARG A 227 -18.63 8.19 -3.57
N SER A 228 -19.31 8.84 -4.51
CA SER A 228 -20.16 9.99 -4.23
C SER A 228 -21.59 9.64 -4.59
N ALA A 229 -22.46 9.57 -3.60
CA ALA A 229 -23.85 9.24 -3.80
C ALA A 229 -24.64 10.48 -4.19
N VAL A 230 -25.39 10.39 -5.29
CA VAL A 230 -26.25 11.45 -5.81
C VAL A 230 -27.66 10.92 -6.10
N PHE A 231 -28.68 11.76 -5.97
CA PHE A 231 -30.01 11.43 -6.47
C PHE A 231 -29.99 11.47 -8.00
N LYS A 232 -30.10 10.31 -8.66
CA LYS A 232 -30.17 10.19 -10.12
C LYS A 232 -31.60 10.50 -10.61
N ALA A 233 -32.58 9.98 -9.90
CA ALA A 233 -33.99 10.25 -10.18
C ALA A 233 -34.81 10.25 -8.87
N VAL A 234 -35.75 11.19 -8.75
CA VAL A 234 -36.65 11.28 -7.62
C VAL A 234 -38.07 11.40 -8.17
N SER A 235 -38.91 10.39 -7.91
CA SER A 235 -40.29 10.36 -8.31
C SER A 235 -41.18 9.92 -7.13
N LEU A 236 -41.53 10.87 -6.25
CA LEU A 236 -42.39 10.62 -5.09
C LEU A 236 -43.80 10.17 -5.49
N PRO A 237 -44.42 10.70 -6.57
CA PRO A 237 -45.73 10.20 -7.02
C PRO A 237 -45.70 8.73 -7.41
N GLN A 238 -44.62 8.24 -8.02
CA GLN A 238 -44.43 6.83 -8.37
C GLN A 238 -43.80 6.00 -7.24
N GLY A 239 -43.53 6.61 -6.08
CA GLY A 239 -42.97 5.93 -4.93
C GLY A 239 -41.57 5.38 -5.20
N ARG A 240 -40.72 6.07 -5.99
CA ARG A 240 -39.38 5.61 -6.37
C ARG A 240 -38.33 6.70 -6.26
N ILE A 241 -37.22 6.37 -5.64
CA ILE A 241 -35.99 7.18 -5.58
C ILE A 241 -34.85 6.33 -6.09
N GLU A 242 -34.04 6.87 -7.00
CA GLU A 242 -32.84 6.22 -7.48
C GLU A 242 -31.58 7.00 -7.01
N ILE A 243 -30.69 6.33 -6.30
CA ILE A 243 -29.42 6.87 -5.83
C ILE A 243 -28.32 6.18 -6.62
N LEU A 244 -27.43 6.98 -7.24
CA LEU A 244 -26.27 6.52 -7.97
C LEU A 244 -25.00 6.77 -7.14
N LEU A 245 -24.22 5.72 -6.92
CA LEU A 245 -22.87 5.77 -6.37
C LEU A 245 -21.90 6.01 -7.52
N VAL A 246 -21.36 7.21 -7.61
CA VAL A 246 -20.48 7.66 -8.69
C VAL A 246 -19.02 7.56 -8.24
N ASP A 247 -18.15 7.05 -9.11
CA ASP A 247 -16.71 7.11 -8.86
C ASP A 247 -16.17 8.54 -9.06
N PRO A 248 -15.83 9.28 -7.99
CA PRO A 248 -15.40 10.66 -8.09
C PRO A 248 -14.02 10.80 -8.75
N SER A 249 -13.23 9.73 -8.83
CA SER A 249 -11.94 9.75 -9.53
C SER A 249 -12.11 9.77 -11.05
N LYS A 250 -13.18 9.16 -11.56
CA LYS A 250 -13.50 9.08 -12.99
C LYS A 250 -14.45 10.17 -13.45
N THR A 251 -15.36 10.62 -12.57
CA THR A 251 -16.45 11.56 -12.89
C THR A 251 -16.27 12.88 -12.14
N GLU A 252 -15.94 13.95 -12.86
CA GLU A 252 -15.83 15.30 -12.29
C GLU A 252 -17.17 16.06 -12.31
N ARG A 253 -18.01 15.79 -13.30
CA ARG A 253 -19.30 16.46 -13.51
C ARG A 253 -20.35 15.43 -13.92
N ILE A 254 -21.54 15.58 -13.39
CA ILE A 254 -22.69 14.73 -13.72
C ILE A 254 -23.86 15.60 -14.18
N LYS A 255 -24.62 15.12 -15.17
CA LYS A 255 -25.84 15.78 -15.62
C LYS A 255 -27.04 15.19 -14.90
N LEU A 256 -27.73 15.99 -14.09
CA LEU A 256 -28.94 15.63 -13.36
C LEU A 256 -30.04 16.67 -13.66
N ASP A 257 -31.24 16.22 -13.97
CA ASP A 257 -32.40 17.06 -14.30
C ASP A 257 -32.06 18.19 -15.32
N GLY A 258 -31.27 17.85 -16.36
CA GLY A 258 -30.87 18.78 -17.43
C GLY A 258 -29.72 19.71 -17.08
N ARG A 259 -29.24 19.75 -15.84
CA ARG A 259 -28.16 20.62 -15.35
C ARG A 259 -26.88 19.84 -15.06
N PHE A 260 -25.71 20.49 -15.22
CA PHE A 260 -24.43 19.91 -14.84
C PHE A 260 -24.03 20.30 -13.42
N TRP A 261 -23.66 19.30 -12.63
CA TRP A 261 -23.18 19.44 -11.26
C TRP A 261 -21.74 18.96 -11.14
N GLY A 262 -20.89 19.70 -10.42
CA GLY A 262 -19.58 19.19 -10.02
C GLY A 262 -19.75 18.09 -8.98
N VAL A 263 -19.12 16.95 -9.17
CA VAL A 263 -19.17 15.81 -8.24
C VAL A 263 -18.15 16.03 -7.12
N GLY A 264 -18.62 16.04 -5.87
CA GLY A 264 -17.75 16.04 -4.70
C GLY A 264 -16.99 14.71 -4.54
N GLY A 265 -15.91 14.69 -3.77
CA GLY A 265 -15.17 13.44 -3.50
C GLY A 265 -14.21 13.59 -2.33
N ASP A 266 -13.98 12.50 -1.60
CA ASP A 266 -12.90 12.40 -0.59
C ASP A 266 -11.95 11.27 -1.00
N PHE A 267 -10.75 11.66 -1.41
CA PHE A 267 -9.75 10.73 -1.96
C PHE A 267 -8.80 10.22 -0.89
N SER A 268 -8.77 10.85 0.29
CA SER A 268 -7.94 10.43 1.42
C SER A 268 -8.60 9.42 2.33
N ALA A 269 -9.93 9.51 2.47
CA ALA A 269 -10.65 8.73 3.47
C ALA A 269 -10.60 7.20 3.24
N PRO A 270 -10.71 6.66 2.00
CA PRO A 270 -10.56 5.23 1.75
C PRO A 270 -9.17 4.71 2.14
N PHE A 271 -8.12 5.40 1.72
CA PHE A 271 -6.75 5.04 2.07
C PHE A 271 -6.50 5.11 3.59
N ALA A 272 -6.99 6.15 4.25
CA ALA A 272 -6.88 6.27 5.71
C ALA A 272 -7.60 5.13 6.43
N ALA A 273 -8.75 4.69 5.94
CA ALA A 273 -9.49 3.56 6.50
C ALA A 273 -8.73 2.24 6.39
N ILE A 274 -8.01 1.99 5.29
CA ILE A 274 -7.08 0.86 5.15
C ILE A 274 -5.95 1.00 6.16
N GLY A 275 -5.25 2.13 6.18
CA GLY A 275 -4.06 2.36 7.01
C GLY A 275 -4.31 2.28 8.52
N SER A 276 -5.52 2.66 8.98
CA SER A 276 -5.86 2.64 10.41
C SER A 276 -6.10 1.23 10.98
N ARG A 277 -6.39 0.26 10.13
CA ARG A 277 -6.68 -1.14 10.54
C ARG A 277 -5.43 -2.00 10.57
N THR A 278 -4.36 -1.59 9.87
CA THR A 278 -3.10 -2.31 9.81
C THR A 278 -2.20 -1.94 10.99
N ARG A 279 -1.84 -2.93 11.82
CA ARG A 279 -0.86 -2.74 12.91
C ARG A 279 0.58 -2.80 12.38
N PHE A 280 0.95 -1.84 11.51
CA PHE A 280 2.24 -1.83 10.83
C PHE A 280 3.47 -1.69 11.76
N ILE A 281 3.35 -1.03 12.90
CA ILE A 281 4.49 -0.86 13.82
C ILE A 281 5.02 -2.19 14.30
N PHE A 282 4.14 -3.10 14.71
CA PHE A 282 4.55 -4.43 15.19
C PHE A 282 5.16 -5.29 14.08
N GLN A 283 4.70 -5.09 12.83
CA GLN A 283 5.18 -5.85 11.67
C GLN A 283 6.60 -5.48 11.24
N ARG A 284 7.03 -4.24 11.45
CA ARG A 284 8.40 -3.77 11.12
C ARG A 284 9.48 -4.58 11.82
N TRP A 285 9.31 -4.85 13.11
CA TRP A 285 10.26 -5.61 13.91
C TRP A 285 10.16 -7.12 13.65
N GLN A 286 8.96 -7.63 13.45
CA GLN A 286 8.76 -9.03 13.09
C GLN A 286 9.38 -9.38 11.74
N GLY A 287 9.27 -8.50 10.74
CA GLY A 287 9.87 -8.69 9.41
C GLY A 287 11.39 -8.73 9.42
N LEU A 288 12.05 -8.17 10.44
CA LEU A 288 13.51 -8.27 10.58
C LEU A 288 13.94 -9.51 11.37
N PHE A 289 13.24 -9.86 12.45
CA PHE A 289 13.72 -10.85 13.42
C PHE A 289 12.95 -12.18 13.42
N ARG A 290 11.69 -12.20 12.96
CA ARG A 290 10.81 -13.38 12.94
C ARG A 290 10.16 -13.58 11.58
N MET A 291 10.97 -13.90 10.59
CA MET A 291 10.54 -13.99 9.18
C MET A 291 9.48 -15.08 8.96
N GLU A 292 9.52 -16.19 9.72
CA GLU A 292 8.52 -17.25 9.63
C GLU A 292 7.08 -16.76 9.90
N HIS A 293 6.91 -15.85 10.86
CA HIS A 293 5.60 -15.26 11.19
C HIS A 293 5.15 -14.22 10.17
N TYR A 294 6.09 -13.70 9.36
CA TYR A 294 5.85 -12.67 8.37
C TYR A 294 5.55 -13.24 6.97
N ALA A 295 5.88 -14.53 6.74
CA ALA A 295 5.78 -15.18 5.43
C ALA A 295 4.40 -15.04 4.77
N ASN A 296 3.32 -15.12 5.55
CA ASN A 296 1.94 -15.02 5.05
C ASN A 296 1.48 -13.57 4.75
N ARG A 297 2.33 -12.57 4.98
CA ARG A 297 2.03 -11.14 4.79
C ARG A 297 3.01 -10.45 3.85
N GLN A 298 3.81 -11.22 3.13
CA GLN A 298 4.72 -10.73 2.11
C GLN A 298 4.04 -10.74 0.75
N GLY A 299 4.35 -9.76 -0.07
CA GLY A 299 3.87 -9.70 -1.43
C GLY A 299 3.54 -8.30 -1.91
N ILE A 300 3.00 -8.24 -3.11
CA ILE A 300 2.46 -7.03 -3.70
C ILE A 300 0.99 -6.89 -3.27
N PHE A 301 0.59 -5.70 -2.84
CA PHE A 301 -0.77 -5.38 -2.44
C PHE A 301 -1.30 -4.18 -3.21
N PHE A 302 -2.44 -4.37 -3.86
CA PHE A 302 -3.20 -3.32 -4.52
C PHE A 302 -4.03 -2.57 -3.48
N LEU A 303 -3.90 -1.26 -3.44
CA LEU A 303 -4.66 -0.43 -2.48
C LEU A 303 -6.10 -0.16 -2.93
N GLU A 304 -6.36 -0.30 -4.22
CA GLU A 304 -7.67 -0.18 -4.86
C GLU A 304 -7.92 -1.39 -5.76
N PRO A 305 -9.17 -1.67 -6.18
CA PRO A 305 -9.44 -2.71 -7.16
C PRO A 305 -8.60 -2.51 -8.42
N TYR A 306 -8.09 -3.61 -8.98
CA TYR A 306 -7.28 -3.55 -10.20
C TYR A 306 -8.04 -2.89 -11.35
N ASP A 307 -7.40 -1.92 -11.99
CA ASP A 307 -7.91 -1.23 -13.18
C ASP A 307 -6.86 -1.36 -14.33
N PRO A 308 -7.16 -2.08 -15.43
CA PRO A 308 -6.23 -2.28 -16.53
C PRO A 308 -5.85 -1.00 -17.27
N GLU A 309 -6.67 0.06 -17.16
CA GLU A 309 -6.41 1.35 -17.79
C GLU A 309 -5.44 2.22 -16.99
N LYS A 310 -5.18 1.85 -15.72
CA LYS A 310 -4.26 2.58 -14.84
C LYS A 310 -2.87 1.96 -14.83
N ILE A 311 -1.86 2.83 -14.80
CA ILE A 311 -0.45 2.47 -14.68
C ILE A 311 -0.15 2.15 -13.21
N PRO A 312 0.43 0.98 -12.88
CA PRO A 312 0.85 0.70 -11.53
C PRO A 312 2.05 1.55 -11.09
N VAL A 313 1.97 2.13 -9.89
CA VAL A 313 3.12 2.68 -9.17
C VAL A 313 3.46 1.69 -8.06
N LEU A 314 4.52 0.91 -8.24
CA LEU A 314 4.97 -0.08 -7.27
C LEU A 314 6.01 0.55 -6.34
N MET A 315 5.72 0.57 -5.04
CA MET A 315 6.56 1.18 -4.01
C MET A 315 7.21 0.12 -3.12
N VAL A 316 8.54 0.13 -3.06
CA VAL A 316 9.39 -0.84 -2.33
C VAL A 316 10.07 -0.12 -1.16
N HIS A 317 9.69 -0.49 0.07
CA HIS A 317 10.19 0.15 1.30
C HIS A 317 11.62 -0.27 1.66
N GLY A 318 12.26 0.51 2.54
CA GLY A 318 13.62 0.25 3.04
C GLY A 318 13.67 -0.73 4.20
N ILE A 319 14.91 -0.96 4.70
CA ILE A 319 15.17 -1.79 5.88
C ILE A 319 14.46 -1.21 7.11
N LEU A 320 13.99 -2.08 8.03
CA LEU A 320 13.28 -1.69 9.25
C LEU A 320 12.09 -0.76 9.00
N SER A 321 11.50 -0.82 7.81
CA SER A 321 10.38 0.00 7.42
C SER A 321 9.16 -0.86 7.05
N SER A 322 8.11 -0.23 6.60
CA SER A 322 6.87 -0.85 6.15
C SER A 322 6.23 0.02 5.06
N PRO A 323 5.24 -0.47 4.32
CA PRO A 323 4.52 0.34 3.34
C PRO A 323 3.94 1.66 3.87
N LEU A 324 3.73 1.77 5.18
CA LEU A 324 3.21 3.00 5.80
C LEU A 324 4.14 4.21 5.64
N MET A 325 5.43 3.99 5.35
CA MET A 325 6.34 5.08 5.02
C MET A 325 5.92 5.90 3.79
N TRP A 326 5.13 5.29 2.90
CA TRP A 326 4.63 5.87 1.67
C TRP A 326 3.31 6.62 1.84
N LYS A 327 2.77 6.71 3.07
CA LYS A 327 1.40 7.19 3.33
C LYS A 327 1.10 8.56 2.74
N ASP A 328 1.99 9.54 2.92
CA ASP A 328 1.76 10.90 2.43
C ASP A 328 1.91 10.98 0.91
N LEU A 329 2.91 10.29 0.35
CA LEU A 329 3.09 10.18 -1.11
C LEU A 329 1.91 9.44 -1.78
N THR A 330 1.49 8.30 -1.21
CA THR A 330 0.31 7.55 -1.68
C THR A 330 -0.94 8.44 -1.65
N ASN A 331 -1.19 9.09 -0.52
CA ASN A 331 -2.32 9.99 -0.36
C ASN A 331 -2.30 11.14 -1.38
N ARG A 332 -1.11 11.68 -1.67
CA ARG A 332 -0.93 12.76 -2.62
C ARG A 332 -1.14 12.31 -4.07
N ILE A 333 -0.69 11.11 -4.45
CA ILE A 333 -0.97 10.53 -5.78
C ILE A 333 -2.48 10.30 -5.96
N MET A 334 -3.14 9.73 -4.95
CA MET A 334 -4.59 9.48 -4.98
C MET A 334 -5.40 10.78 -4.93
N GLY A 335 -4.85 11.86 -4.38
CA GLY A 335 -5.48 13.18 -4.30
C GLY A 335 -5.24 14.08 -5.52
N ASP A 336 -4.23 13.80 -6.35
CA ASP A 336 -3.94 14.61 -7.55
C ASP A 336 -4.96 14.30 -8.67
N PRO A 337 -5.67 15.32 -9.22
CA PRO A 337 -6.75 15.10 -10.20
C PRO A 337 -6.32 14.40 -11.49
N VAL A 338 -5.05 14.51 -11.88
CA VAL A 338 -4.51 13.85 -13.07
C VAL A 338 -4.05 12.43 -12.74
N LEU A 339 -3.27 12.30 -11.65
CA LEU A 339 -2.62 11.04 -11.32
C LEU A 339 -3.62 9.98 -10.85
N GLN A 340 -4.63 10.35 -10.05
CA GLN A 340 -5.67 9.42 -9.59
C GLN A 340 -6.42 8.69 -10.72
N ARG A 341 -6.52 9.32 -11.91
CA ARG A 341 -7.16 8.73 -13.10
C ARG A 341 -6.24 7.85 -13.92
N LYS A 342 -4.93 8.08 -13.80
CA LYS A 342 -3.92 7.44 -14.66
C LYS A 342 -3.10 6.39 -13.94
N TYR A 343 -3.07 6.43 -12.61
CA TYR A 343 -2.24 5.56 -11.79
C TYR A 343 -3.06 4.79 -10.77
N GLN A 344 -2.59 3.59 -10.43
CA GLN A 344 -3.00 2.79 -9.28
C GLN A 344 -1.77 2.48 -8.43
N VAL A 345 -1.92 2.55 -7.11
CA VAL A 345 -0.78 2.38 -6.20
C VAL A 345 -0.71 0.94 -5.70
N TRP A 346 0.46 0.32 -5.86
CA TRP A 346 0.81 -0.99 -5.34
C TRP A 346 1.93 -0.87 -4.32
N HIS A 347 1.80 -1.54 -3.19
CA HIS A 347 2.84 -1.62 -2.18
C HIS A 347 3.45 -3.01 -2.16
N TYR A 348 4.79 -3.08 -2.13
CA TYR A 348 5.50 -4.34 -1.87
C TYR A 348 5.91 -4.40 -0.41
N THR A 349 5.50 -5.47 0.26
CA THR A 349 5.84 -5.79 1.66
C THR A 349 6.72 -7.01 1.69
N TYR A 350 7.86 -6.94 2.37
CA TYR A 350 8.81 -8.05 2.47
C TYR A 350 9.55 -8.05 3.80
N ALA A 351 10.09 -9.21 4.19
CA ALA A 351 10.94 -9.34 5.36
C ALA A 351 12.33 -8.79 5.07
N THR A 352 12.63 -7.63 5.63
CA THR A 352 13.87 -6.89 5.32
C THR A 352 15.15 -7.53 5.86
N GLY A 353 15.05 -8.63 6.61
CA GLY A 353 16.19 -9.42 7.09
C GLY A 353 16.73 -10.43 6.08
N PHE A 354 15.99 -10.79 5.02
CA PHE A 354 16.50 -11.70 3.98
C PHE A 354 17.71 -11.13 3.25
N PRO A 355 18.63 -11.99 2.74
CA PRO A 355 19.69 -11.56 1.83
C PRO A 355 19.12 -10.74 0.67
N ILE A 356 19.84 -9.70 0.25
CA ILE A 356 19.37 -8.71 -0.72
C ILE A 356 18.99 -9.40 -2.05
N LEU A 357 19.84 -10.29 -2.54
CA LEU A 357 19.61 -11.03 -3.79
C LEU A 357 18.36 -11.93 -3.71
N THR A 358 18.16 -12.59 -2.55
CA THR A 358 16.97 -13.40 -2.30
C THR A 358 15.70 -12.54 -2.28
N SER A 359 15.76 -11.36 -1.64
CA SER A 359 14.63 -10.42 -1.62
C SER A 359 14.29 -9.90 -3.02
N ALA A 360 15.29 -9.67 -3.87
CA ALA A 360 15.09 -9.26 -5.26
C ALA A 360 14.48 -10.37 -6.11
N ARG A 361 14.92 -11.64 -5.94
CA ARG A 361 14.27 -12.80 -6.55
C ARG A 361 12.81 -12.87 -6.15
N MET A 362 12.50 -12.77 -4.86
CA MET A 362 11.11 -12.80 -4.37
C MET A 362 10.26 -11.70 -5.00
N LEU A 363 10.79 -10.49 -5.21
CA LEU A 363 10.07 -9.41 -5.89
C LEU A 363 9.79 -9.77 -7.36
N ARG A 364 10.76 -10.37 -8.10
CA ARG A 364 10.53 -10.85 -9.47
C ARG A 364 9.40 -11.88 -9.52
N GLU A 365 9.45 -12.89 -8.64
CA GLU A 365 8.43 -13.94 -8.52
C GLU A 365 7.03 -13.38 -8.19
N GLN A 366 6.96 -12.33 -7.34
CA GLN A 366 5.69 -11.67 -7.04
C GLN A 366 5.13 -10.95 -8.27
N LEU A 367 5.97 -10.28 -9.06
CA LEU A 367 5.55 -9.63 -10.30
C LEU A 367 5.05 -10.65 -11.35
N ASP A 368 5.77 -11.76 -11.49
CA ASP A 368 5.34 -12.85 -12.37
C ASP A 368 4.02 -13.47 -11.89
N GLY A 369 3.89 -13.62 -10.58
CA GLY A 369 2.67 -14.09 -9.95
C GLY A 369 1.46 -13.16 -10.17
N VAL A 370 1.67 -11.84 -10.19
CA VAL A 370 0.61 -10.87 -10.58
C VAL A 370 0.15 -11.12 -12.00
N ASN A 371 1.08 -11.26 -12.95
CA ASN A 371 0.74 -11.51 -14.36
C ASN A 371 -0.06 -12.82 -14.54
N ILE A 372 0.36 -13.88 -13.85
CA ILE A 372 -0.35 -15.17 -13.87
C ILE A 372 -1.75 -15.03 -13.26
N ALA A 373 -1.88 -14.28 -12.17
CA ALA A 373 -3.17 -14.08 -11.50
C ALA A 373 -4.15 -13.26 -12.34
N LEU A 374 -3.68 -12.21 -13.03
CA LEU A 374 -4.48 -11.44 -13.98
C LEU A 374 -4.97 -12.32 -15.12
N GLN A 375 -4.09 -13.11 -15.72
CA GLN A 375 -4.46 -14.05 -16.76
C GLN A 375 -5.51 -15.07 -16.30
N ARG A 376 -5.35 -15.65 -15.11
CA ARG A 376 -6.32 -16.60 -14.53
C ARG A 376 -7.66 -15.96 -14.19
N ALA A 377 -7.67 -14.68 -13.87
CA ALA A 377 -8.88 -13.90 -13.62
C ALA A 377 -9.56 -13.45 -14.94
N GLY A 378 -8.99 -13.74 -16.12
CA GLY A 378 -9.50 -13.27 -17.40
C GLY A 378 -9.38 -11.75 -17.58
N LEU A 379 -8.47 -11.11 -16.86
CA LEU A 379 -8.24 -9.67 -16.90
C LEU A 379 -7.08 -9.32 -17.84
N PRO A 380 -7.12 -8.14 -18.48
CA PRO A 380 -6.00 -7.64 -19.28
C PRO A 380 -4.71 -7.53 -18.45
N PRO A 381 -3.52 -7.66 -19.06
CA PRO A 381 -2.25 -7.40 -18.40
C PRO A 381 -2.18 -5.96 -17.93
N HIS A 382 -1.39 -5.71 -16.89
CA HIS A 382 -1.19 -4.36 -16.39
C HIS A 382 -0.36 -3.50 -17.36
N GLN A 383 -0.56 -2.19 -17.28
CA GLN A 383 0.30 -1.21 -17.95
C GLN A 383 1.73 -1.29 -17.39
N PRO A 384 2.76 -0.87 -18.16
CA PRO A 384 4.14 -0.86 -17.69
C PRO A 384 4.31 -0.05 -16.39
N ILE A 385 4.92 -0.68 -15.38
CA ILE A 385 5.04 -0.19 -14.01
C ILE A 385 5.99 1.00 -13.91
N VAL A 386 5.66 1.99 -13.06
CA VAL A 386 6.64 2.92 -12.48
C VAL A 386 7.08 2.38 -11.13
N LEU A 387 8.37 2.06 -11.00
CA LEU A 387 8.95 1.42 -9.83
C LEU A 387 9.65 2.44 -8.93
N ILE A 388 9.27 2.51 -7.65
CA ILE A 388 9.86 3.42 -6.66
C ILE A 388 10.50 2.60 -5.55
N GLY A 389 11.77 2.82 -5.27
CA GLY A 389 12.48 2.14 -4.18
C GLY A 389 13.21 3.12 -3.26
N HIS A 390 13.04 2.92 -1.93
CA HIS A 390 13.76 3.68 -0.91
C HIS A 390 14.80 2.82 -0.21
N SER A 391 16.02 3.35 -0.02
CA SER A 391 17.07 2.69 0.75
C SER A 391 17.34 1.26 0.21
N LEU A 392 17.23 0.22 1.05
CA LEU A 392 17.30 -1.19 0.63
C LEU A 392 16.32 -1.52 -0.51
N GLY A 393 15.10 -0.97 -0.46
CA GLY A 393 14.12 -1.14 -1.54
C GLY A 393 14.58 -0.57 -2.88
N GLY A 394 15.46 0.44 -2.89
CA GLY A 394 16.07 0.95 -4.10
C GLY A 394 17.09 0.00 -4.71
N LEU A 395 17.78 -0.82 -3.89
CA LEU A 395 18.64 -1.90 -4.40
C LEU A 395 17.80 -2.99 -5.08
N LEU A 396 16.69 -3.38 -4.46
CA LEU A 396 15.76 -4.34 -5.05
C LEU A 396 15.21 -3.79 -6.38
N ALA A 397 14.79 -2.53 -6.38
CA ALA A 397 14.27 -1.86 -7.58
C ALA A 397 15.33 -1.78 -8.69
N LYS A 398 16.60 -1.52 -8.35
CA LYS A 398 17.70 -1.50 -9.33
C LYS A 398 17.87 -2.86 -10.01
N MET A 399 17.80 -3.96 -9.25
CA MET A 399 17.90 -5.31 -9.80
C MET A 399 16.72 -5.71 -10.71
N MET A 400 15.57 -5.01 -10.61
CA MET A 400 14.45 -5.22 -11.56
C MET A 400 14.71 -4.57 -12.93
N VAL A 401 15.61 -3.61 -13.00
CA VAL A 401 15.88 -2.79 -14.20
C VAL A 401 17.33 -2.91 -14.70
N SER A 402 18.06 -3.90 -14.22
CA SER A 402 19.48 -4.15 -14.57
C SER A 402 19.66 -5.57 -15.05
N ASP A 403 20.67 -5.77 -15.88
CA ASP A 403 21.18 -7.09 -16.23
C ASP A 403 22.33 -7.45 -15.30
N SER A 404 22.27 -8.63 -14.69
CA SER A 404 23.37 -9.10 -13.83
C SER A 404 24.56 -9.61 -14.61
N HIS A 405 24.34 -10.15 -15.82
CA HIS A 405 25.34 -10.99 -16.49
C HIS A 405 26.04 -11.90 -15.45
N ASP A 406 27.37 -11.98 -15.50
CA ASP A 406 28.17 -12.71 -14.52
C ASP A 406 28.70 -11.82 -13.35
N LEU A 407 28.26 -10.55 -13.27
CA LEU A 407 28.84 -9.59 -12.31
C LEU A 407 28.67 -10.01 -10.86
N ILE A 408 27.48 -10.52 -10.52
CA ILE A 408 27.19 -11.00 -9.16
C ILE A 408 27.95 -12.30 -8.92
N TRP A 409 27.83 -13.26 -9.82
CA TRP A 409 28.48 -14.56 -9.71
C TRP A 409 29.97 -14.45 -9.48
N ASN A 410 30.67 -13.66 -10.27
CA ASN A 410 32.12 -13.49 -10.24
C ASN A 410 32.64 -12.84 -8.94
N GLN A 411 31.78 -12.22 -8.12
CA GLN A 411 32.15 -11.76 -6.78
C GLN A 411 32.23 -12.91 -5.77
N PHE A 412 31.52 -14.01 -6.00
CA PHE A 412 31.48 -15.15 -5.10
C PHE A 412 32.32 -16.32 -5.56
N PHE A 413 32.33 -16.66 -6.85
CA PHE A 413 32.90 -17.88 -7.38
C PHE A 413 33.86 -17.60 -8.53
N ARG A 414 34.90 -18.48 -8.65
CA ARG A 414 35.95 -18.41 -9.68
C ARG A 414 35.67 -19.31 -10.88
N VAL A 415 34.66 -20.15 -10.78
CA VAL A 415 34.30 -21.14 -11.80
C VAL A 415 32.82 -20.97 -12.14
N PRO A 416 32.34 -21.35 -13.33
CA PRO A 416 30.94 -21.27 -13.69
C PRO A 416 30.07 -22.23 -12.86
N PRO A 417 28.75 -22.02 -12.79
CA PRO A 417 27.83 -22.79 -11.92
C PRO A 417 27.84 -24.30 -12.13
N ASP A 418 28.06 -24.75 -13.37
CA ASP A 418 28.09 -26.17 -13.76
C ASP A 418 29.28 -26.94 -13.16
N GLN A 419 30.34 -26.27 -12.73
CA GLN A 419 31.50 -26.87 -12.06
C GLN A 419 31.31 -26.97 -10.54
N LEU A 420 30.21 -26.43 -9.99
CA LEU A 420 29.95 -26.54 -8.56
C LEU A 420 29.17 -27.84 -8.24
N ASN A 421 29.33 -28.32 -7.02
CA ASN A 421 28.56 -29.44 -6.51
C ASN A 421 27.18 -28.94 -6.03
N LEU A 422 26.24 -28.79 -6.98
CA LEU A 422 24.88 -28.30 -6.77
C LEU A 422 23.86 -29.41 -7.05
N THR A 423 22.84 -29.47 -6.22
CA THR A 423 21.61 -30.24 -6.58
C THR A 423 20.83 -29.46 -7.66
N PRO A 424 19.90 -30.12 -8.40
CA PRO A 424 19.05 -29.40 -9.35
C PRO A 424 18.30 -28.21 -8.71
N ALA A 425 17.82 -28.38 -7.48
CA ALA A 425 17.13 -27.31 -6.75
C ALA A 425 18.08 -26.15 -6.34
N ASP A 426 19.35 -26.48 -5.97
CA ASP A 426 20.34 -25.45 -5.65
C ASP A 426 20.76 -24.70 -6.92
N LYS A 427 20.87 -25.38 -8.05
CA LYS A 427 21.14 -24.76 -9.35
C LYS A 427 20.02 -23.81 -9.74
N ASP A 428 18.78 -24.27 -9.70
CA ASP A 428 17.60 -23.44 -9.96
C ASP A 428 17.57 -22.19 -9.05
N TRP A 429 17.88 -22.38 -7.76
CA TRP A 429 17.97 -21.27 -6.81
C TRP A 429 19.07 -20.27 -7.20
N VAL A 430 20.27 -20.74 -7.56
CA VAL A 430 21.40 -19.91 -8.00
C VAL A 430 21.04 -19.13 -9.26
N ASP A 431 20.48 -19.84 -10.26
CA ASP A 431 20.10 -19.25 -11.55
C ASP A 431 19.10 -18.08 -11.34
N HIS A 432 18.09 -18.25 -10.47
CA HIS A 432 17.10 -17.21 -10.20
C HIS A 432 17.54 -16.10 -9.24
N VAL A 433 18.57 -16.36 -8.39
CA VAL A 433 19.07 -15.37 -7.43
C VAL A 433 20.18 -14.51 -8.02
N MET A 434 21.11 -15.11 -8.76
CA MET A 434 22.34 -14.44 -9.20
C MET A 434 22.30 -13.97 -10.65
N PHE A 435 21.46 -14.59 -11.49
CA PHE A 435 21.33 -14.27 -12.90
C PHE A 435 19.93 -13.72 -13.19
N PHE A 436 19.86 -12.52 -13.72
CA PHE A 436 18.59 -11.87 -14.05
C PHE A 436 18.79 -10.80 -15.13
N GLU A 437 17.72 -10.56 -15.86
CA GLU A 437 17.62 -9.54 -16.90
C GLU A 437 16.69 -8.41 -16.48
N PRO A 438 16.79 -7.22 -17.13
CA PRO A 438 15.85 -6.13 -16.89
C PRO A 438 14.43 -6.54 -17.25
N ARG A 439 13.49 -6.25 -16.37
CA ARG A 439 12.08 -6.53 -16.63
C ARG A 439 11.52 -5.59 -17.70
N HIS A 440 10.89 -6.16 -18.70
CA HIS A 440 10.25 -5.43 -19.80
C HIS A 440 8.93 -4.74 -19.41
N ASP A 441 8.34 -5.18 -18.29
CA ASP A 441 7.09 -4.63 -17.75
C ASP A 441 7.31 -3.42 -16.82
N ILE A 442 8.54 -2.87 -16.74
CA ILE A 442 8.87 -1.64 -16.00
C ILE A 442 9.22 -0.53 -17.00
N SER A 443 8.49 0.58 -16.92
CA SER A 443 8.66 1.73 -17.82
C SER A 443 9.62 2.79 -17.30
N ARG A 444 9.78 2.89 -15.96
CA ARG A 444 10.56 3.94 -15.27
C ARG A 444 10.91 3.53 -13.86
N ALA A 445 12.05 3.99 -13.34
CA ALA A 445 12.46 3.76 -11.96
C ALA A 445 12.77 5.07 -11.23
N ILE A 446 12.45 5.14 -9.93
CA ILE A 446 12.80 6.24 -9.03
C ILE A 446 13.51 5.66 -7.81
N PHE A 447 14.74 6.07 -7.59
CA PHE A 447 15.56 5.59 -6.47
C PHE A 447 15.73 6.69 -5.43
N MET A 448 15.39 6.38 -4.18
CA MET A 448 15.41 7.34 -3.08
C MET A 448 16.41 6.91 -2.00
N ALA A 449 17.42 7.71 -1.73
CA ALA A 449 18.43 7.50 -0.68
C ALA A 449 18.99 6.06 -0.64
N SER A 450 19.29 5.48 -1.82
CA SER A 450 19.63 4.05 -1.95
C SER A 450 21.15 3.84 -1.92
N PRO A 451 21.68 2.89 -1.10
CA PRO A 451 23.10 2.66 -0.93
C PRO A 451 23.68 1.74 -2.02
N PHE A 452 23.78 2.18 -3.28
CA PHE A 452 24.22 1.34 -4.40
C PHE A 452 25.65 0.83 -4.28
N LYS A 453 26.49 1.52 -3.50
CA LYS A 453 27.87 1.13 -3.22
C LYS A 453 28.09 0.81 -1.73
N GLY A 454 27.02 0.35 -1.07
CA GLY A 454 27.02 0.08 0.36
C GLY A 454 26.97 1.33 1.25
N SER A 455 27.02 1.13 2.56
CA SER A 455 27.01 2.19 3.56
C SER A 455 27.99 1.89 4.70
N LYS A 456 28.94 2.80 4.94
CA LYS A 456 29.91 2.69 6.05
C LYS A 456 29.26 2.90 7.42
N THR A 457 28.22 3.71 7.49
CA THR A 457 27.51 4.00 8.75
C THR A 457 26.61 2.83 9.15
N ALA A 458 26.25 2.01 8.17
CA ALA A 458 25.57 0.75 8.38
C ALA A 458 26.37 -0.18 9.31
N ASP A 459 27.71 -0.10 9.32
CA ASP A 459 28.58 -0.93 10.17
C ASP A 459 28.55 -0.55 11.67
N LEU A 460 28.14 0.67 12.03
CA LEU A 460 28.50 1.18 13.36
C LEU A 460 27.45 0.97 14.47
N ILE A 461 26.15 0.90 14.20
CA ILE A 461 25.14 0.91 15.28
C ILE A 461 24.06 -0.15 15.15
N LEU A 462 23.48 -0.36 13.95
CA LEU A 462 22.40 -1.34 13.75
C LEU A 462 22.91 -2.78 13.54
N PHE A 463 24.10 -2.95 13.02
CA PHE A 463 24.58 -4.15 12.37
C PHE A 463 25.23 -5.18 13.30
N ARG A 464 25.93 -4.76 14.32
CA ARG A 464 26.58 -5.70 15.25
C ARG A 464 25.60 -6.50 16.13
N PHE A 465 24.38 -5.98 16.34
CA PHE A 465 23.41 -6.61 17.21
C PHE A 465 22.31 -7.37 16.46
N SER A 466 21.97 -6.95 15.25
CA SER A 466 20.79 -7.48 14.54
C SER A 466 21.08 -8.77 13.76
N SER A 467 22.27 -8.93 13.19
CA SER A 467 22.61 -10.12 12.39
C SER A 467 22.57 -11.44 13.17
N ARG A 468 22.78 -11.39 14.50
CA ARG A 468 22.71 -12.57 15.37
C ARG A 468 21.28 -12.97 15.75
N LEU A 469 20.30 -12.09 15.50
CA LEU A 469 18.89 -12.30 15.84
C LEU A 469 18.04 -12.70 14.62
N VAL A 470 18.59 -12.57 13.42
CA VAL A 470 17.91 -12.96 12.17
C VAL A 470 17.87 -14.48 12.08
N ARG A 471 16.67 -15.06 11.94
CA ARG A 471 16.47 -16.48 11.68
C ARG A 471 15.86 -16.63 10.30
N PHE A 472 16.50 -17.40 9.45
CA PHE A 472 16.00 -17.73 8.14
C PHE A 472 15.06 -18.95 8.18
N PRO A 473 14.13 -19.09 7.22
CA PRO A 473 13.46 -20.35 6.97
C PRO A 473 14.48 -21.46 6.67
N THR A 474 14.19 -22.66 7.14
CA THR A 474 15.11 -23.83 7.02
C THR A 474 15.54 -24.08 5.58
N GLU A 475 14.62 -23.96 4.61
CA GLU A 475 14.93 -24.17 3.19
C GLU A 475 15.98 -23.17 2.67
N LEU A 476 15.88 -21.89 3.04
CA LEU A 476 16.85 -20.88 2.65
C LEU A 476 18.22 -21.14 3.31
N GLU A 477 18.22 -21.54 4.59
CA GLU A 477 19.43 -21.90 5.30
C GLU A 477 20.16 -23.07 4.63
N GLU A 478 19.41 -24.09 4.21
CA GLU A 478 19.93 -25.24 3.50
C GLU A 478 20.52 -24.87 2.13
N HIS A 479 19.85 -24.05 1.33
CA HIS A 479 20.39 -23.56 0.05
C HIS A 479 21.67 -22.78 0.24
N LEU A 480 21.69 -21.81 1.15
CA LEU A 480 22.89 -21.03 1.46
C LEU A 480 24.05 -21.92 1.91
N TYR A 481 23.78 -22.89 2.79
CA TYR A 481 24.79 -23.84 3.24
C TYR A 481 25.34 -24.70 2.09
N ARG A 482 24.48 -25.30 1.28
CA ARG A 482 24.90 -26.18 0.18
C ARG A 482 25.69 -25.40 -0.88
N VAL A 483 25.21 -24.23 -1.27
CA VAL A 483 25.85 -23.42 -2.31
C VAL A 483 27.21 -22.88 -1.83
N PHE A 484 27.26 -22.25 -0.67
CA PHE A 484 28.47 -21.54 -0.24
C PHE A 484 29.43 -22.42 0.57
N THR A 485 28.95 -23.21 1.51
CA THR A 485 29.82 -23.96 2.40
C THR A 485 30.44 -25.18 1.72
N ARG A 486 29.64 -25.93 0.95
CA ARG A 486 30.14 -27.11 0.23
C ARG A 486 31.08 -26.75 -0.90
N ASN A 487 30.89 -25.60 -1.52
CA ASN A 487 31.69 -25.13 -2.66
C ASN A 487 32.77 -24.10 -2.28
N ARG A 488 33.15 -24.05 -1.01
CA ARG A 488 34.08 -23.06 -0.47
C ARG A 488 35.45 -23.01 -1.22
N SER A 489 35.94 -24.14 -1.73
CA SER A 489 37.18 -24.21 -2.50
C SER A 489 37.12 -23.44 -3.83
N TYR A 490 35.93 -23.26 -4.38
CA TYR A 490 35.70 -22.53 -5.63
C TYR A 490 35.39 -21.05 -5.42
N MET A 491 35.17 -20.62 -4.17
CA MET A 491 34.88 -19.21 -3.87
C MET A 491 36.11 -18.31 -4.12
N VAL A 492 35.84 -17.07 -4.47
CA VAL A 492 36.83 -16.00 -4.50
C VAL A 492 37.40 -15.83 -3.08
N ASN A 493 38.72 -15.83 -2.97
CA ASN A 493 39.40 -15.77 -1.67
C ASN A 493 39.41 -14.35 -1.10
N SER A 494 38.29 -13.93 -0.51
CA SER A 494 38.16 -12.69 0.25
C SER A 494 37.85 -12.96 1.72
N LYS A 495 38.06 -11.97 2.57
CA LYS A 495 37.69 -12.05 4.00
C LYS A 495 36.17 -12.22 4.13
N GLU A 496 35.42 -11.50 3.33
CA GLU A 496 33.97 -11.45 3.30
C GLU A 496 33.40 -12.79 2.83
N ASN A 497 33.90 -13.37 1.75
CA ASN A 497 33.51 -14.69 1.27
C ASN A 497 33.81 -15.80 2.30
N ARG A 498 34.92 -15.69 3.04
CA ARG A 498 35.19 -16.61 4.14
C ARG A 498 34.19 -16.49 5.29
N LEU A 499 33.65 -15.27 5.56
CA LEU A 499 32.62 -15.05 6.56
C LEU A 499 31.27 -15.62 6.08
N ILE A 500 30.91 -15.40 4.82
CA ILE A 500 29.69 -15.95 4.20
C ILE A 500 29.70 -17.48 4.27
N ALA A 501 30.81 -18.12 3.94
CA ALA A 501 30.95 -19.57 4.00
C ALA A 501 30.92 -20.15 5.44
N LYS A 502 31.15 -19.33 6.46
CA LYS A 502 31.15 -19.75 7.88
C LYS A 502 29.83 -19.50 8.59
N ARG A 503 29.13 -18.46 8.18
CA ARG A 503 27.86 -18.07 8.78
C ARG A 503 26.93 -17.51 7.69
N GLN A 504 25.64 -17.65 7.92
CA GLN A 504 24.62 -17.12 7.02
C GLN A 504 24.56 -15.58 7.13
N PRO A 505 24.77 -14.84 6.03
CA PRO A 505 24.72 -13.39 6.04
C PRO A 505 23.26 -12.90 5.97
N SER A 506 22.92 -11.90 6.77
CA SER A 506 21.67 -11.14 6.64
C SER A 506 21.81 -10.04 5.59
N SER A 507 20.68 -9.43 5.17
CA SER A 507 20.69 -8.23 4.31
C SER A 507 21.61 -7.13 4.84
N ILE A 508 21.79 -7.10 6.12
CA ILE A 508 22.60 -6.16 6.88
C ILE A 508 24.09 -6.41 6.61
N ASP A 509 24.53 -7.63 6.80
CA ASP A 509 25.94 -7.99 6.55
C ASP A 509 26.34 -7.70 5.09
N LEU A 510 25.39 -7.78 4.18
CA LEU A 510 25.58 -7.61 2.75
C LEU A 510 25.53 -6.13 2.29
N LEU A 511 25.13 -5.19 3.15
CA LEU A 511 25.19 -3.74 2.89
C LEU A 511 26.57 -3.12 3.20
N ALA A 512 27.49 -3.86 3.79
CA ALA A 512 28.86 -3.38 3.98
C ALA A 512 29.49 -3.05 2.61
N PRO A 513 30.21 -1.91 2.45
CA PRO A 513 30.77 -1.50 1.16
C PRO A 513 31.72 -2.54 0.55
N GLU A 514 32.41 -3.32 1.39
CA GLU A 514 33.35 -4.36 1.02
C GLU A 514 32.67 -5.72 0.75
N SER A 515 31.35 -5.82 0.94
CA SER A 515 30.63 -7.08 0.68
C SER A 515 30.61 -7.40 -0.82
N PRO A 516 30.65 -8.68 -1.19
CA PRO A 516 30.55 -9.08 -2.60
C PRO A 516 29.31 -8.52 -3.29
N GLU A 517 28.16 -8.53 -2.59
CA GLU A 517 26.92 -7.96 -3.11
C GLU A 517 27.00 -6.46 -3.34
N SER A 518 27.51 -5.69 -2.37
CA SER A 518 27.64 -4.24 -2.52
C SER A 518 28.58 -3.86 -3.67
N ILE A 519 29.67 -4.61 -3.85
CA ILE A 519 30.60 -4.42 -4.96
C ILE A 519 29.89 -4.71 -6.30
N ALA A 520 29.22 -5.87 -6.41
CA ALA A 520 28.48 -6.24 -7.61
C ALA A 520 27.36 -5.23 -7.93
N LEU A 521 26.54 -4.92 -6.92
CA LEU A 521 25.44 -3.96 -7.07
C LEU A 521 25.92 -2.57 -7.47
N GLY A 522 27.09 -2.13 -6.99
CA GLY A 522 27.73 -0.88 -7.41
C GLY A 522 28.11 -0.84 -8.89
N GLN A 523 28.42 -2.00 -9.48
CA GLN A 523 28.80 -2.15 -10.89
C GLN A 523 27.62 -2.35 -11.83
N LEU A 524 26.47 -2.85 -11.34
CA LEU A 524 25.26 -3.01 -12.15
C LEU A 524 24.85 -1.69 -12.78
N LYS A 525 24.48 -1.72 -14.06
CA LYS A 525 23.97 -0.57 -14.79
C LYS A 525 22.48 -0.75 -15.04
N VAL A 526 21.73 0.32 -14.86
CA VAL A 526 20.32 0.36 -15.30
C VAL A 526 20.27 0.21 -16.83
N ALA A 527 19.34 -0.59 -17.32
CA ALA A 527 19.16 -0.81 -18.75
C ALA A 527 18.85 0.51 -19.46
N ARG A 528 19.49 0.76 -20.61
CA ARG A 528 19.35 2.03 -21.36
C ARG A 528 17.89 2.33 -21.80
N SER A 529 17.07 1.29 -21.93
CA SER A 529 15.66 1.41 -22.30
C SER A 529 14.78 1.92 -21.17
N ILE A 530 15.25 1.94 -19.92
CA ILE A 530 14.49 2.28 -18.73
C ILE A 530 15.04 3.58 -18.13
N PRO A 531 14.37 4.72 -18.33
CA PRO A 531 14.75 5.98 -17.68
C PRO A 531 14.61 5.86 -16.17
N PHE A 532 15.55 6.47 -15.45
CA PHE A 532 15.52 6.48 -14.00
C PHE A 532 15.87 7.84 -13.41
N HIS A 533 15.44 8.05 -12.16
CA HIS A 533 15.60 9.29 -11.43
C HIS A 533 16.18 9.03 -10.05
N LEU A 534 16.92 10.01 -9.53
CA LEU A 534 17.54 9.95 -8.20
C LEU A 534 16.93 11.02 -7.29
N ILE A 535 16.64 10.64 -6.05
CA ILE A 535 16.31 11.56 -4.96
C ILE A 535 17.24 11.26 -3.81
N ILE A 536 18.17 12.17 -3.54
CA ILE A 536 19.27 11.94 -2.60
C ILE A 536 19.13 12.87 -1.39
N GLY A 537 19.20 12.32 -0.19
CA GLY A 537 19.25 13.11 1.03
C GLY A 537 20.63 13.71 1.25
N VAL A 538 20.69 15.01 1.51
CA VAL A 538 21.93 15.71 1.82
C VAL A 538 21.77 16.50 3.10
N ARG A 539 22.56 16.19 4.14
CA ARG A 539 22.67 17.06 5.32
C ARG A 539 23.64 18.19 4.98
N HIS A 540 23.37 19.38 5.50
CA HIS A 540 24.21 20.54 5.28
C HIS A 540 25.70 20.24 5.57
N GLY A 541 26.56 20.38 4.59
CA GLY A 541 28.00 20.16 4.65
C GLY A 541 28.72 20.69 3.42
N SER A 542 30.01 20.82 3.48
CA SER A 542 30.89 21.63 2.64
C SER A 542 30.99 21.29 1.15
N SER A 543 30.51 20.16 0.68
CA SER A 543 30.36 19.82 -0.76
C SER A 543 29.46 18.61 -0.94
N LEU A 544 28.70 18.56 -2.04
CA LEU A 544 27.81 17.45 -2.41
C LEU A 544 28.53 16.09 -2.35
N THR A 545 29.71 15.99 -2.95
CA THR A 545 30.47 14.73 -3.00
C THR A 545 30.91 14.19 -1.65
N ARG A 546 31.02 15.05 -0.63
CA ARG A 546 31.33 14.70 0.76
C ARG A 546 30.11 14.66 1.67
N SER A 547 28.94 14.94 1.12
CA SER A 547 27.68 14.93 1.85
C SER A 547 27.15 13.52 2.09
N SER A 548 26.20 13.41 3.02
CA SER A 548 25.51 12.19 3.38
C SER A 548 24.15 12.56 3.95
N ASP A 549 23.19 11.66 3.85
CA ASP A 549 21.92 11.76 4.56
C ASP A 549 22.00 11.35 6.04
N GLY A 550 23.22 11.01 6.49
CA GLY A 550 23.51 10.51 7.84
C GLY A 550 23.59 8.98 7.93
N ILE A 551 23.12 8.27 6.92
CA ILE A 551 23.19 6.79 6.79
C ILE A 551 23.92 6.42 5.51
N VAL A 552 23.57 7.02 4.38
CA VAL A 552 24.15 6.73 3.06
C VAL A 552 24.91 7.95 2.57
N ALA A 553 26.16 7.74 2.13
CA ALA A 553 26.93 8.79 1.48
C ALA A 553 26.35 9.14 0.12
N TYR A 554 26.37 10.42 -0.26
CA TYR A 554 25.95 10.88 -1.59
C TYR A 554 26.59 10.04 -2.71
N SER A 555 27.91 9.81 -2.64
CA SER A 555 28.65 9.02 -3.62
C SER A 555 28.17 7.58 -3.75
N SER A 556 27.50 7.03 -2.72
CA SER A 556 26.89 5.71 -2.76
C SER A 556 25.48 5.74 -3.37
N SER A 557 24.72 6.81 -3.17
CA SER A 557 23.38 6.99 -3.75
C SER A 557 23.41 7.45 -5.20
N TYR A 558 24.51 8.02 -5.65
CA TYR A 558 24.67 8.54 -7.00
C TYR A 558 24.88 7.43 -8.05
N LEU A 559 24.10 7.49 -9.13
CA LEU A 559 24.25 6.67 -10.34
C LEU A 559 24.32 7.58 -11.56
N ALA A 560 25.34 7.39 -12.40
CA ALA A 560 25.44 8.10 -13.67
C ALA A 560 24.33 7.66 -14.65
N GLY A 561 23.82 8.61 -15.44
CA GLY A 561 22.79 8.34 -16.45
C GLY A 561 21.35 8.54 -15.98
N ALA A 562 21.14 9.09 -14.79
CA ALA A 562 19.82 9.49 -14.33
C ALA A 562 19.23 10.60 -15.24
N GLU A 563 17.92 10.49 -15.55
CA GLU A 563 17.18 11.52 -16.31
C GLU A 563 16.98 12.79 -15.47
N SER A 564 16.83 12.65 -14.16
CA SER A 564 16.89 13.76 -13.20
C SER A 564 17.45 13.32 -11.86
N GLU A 565 18.01 14.29 -11.14
CA GLU A 565 18.50 14.16 -9.78
C GLU A 565 17.96 15.30 -8.93
N LEU A 566 17.44 14.95 -7.74
CA LEU A 566 16.99 15.92 -6.74
C LEU A 566 17.74 15.69 -5.43
N ASP A 567 18.48 16.71 -5.00
CA ASP A 567 19.09 16.76 -3.67
C ASP A 567 18.12 17.40 -2.69
N VAL A 568 17.79 16.64 -1.64
CA VAL A 568 16.86 17.07 -0.61
C VAL A 568 17.63 17.38 0.67
N PRO A 569 17.54 18.59 1.24
CA PRO A 569 18.25 18.96 2.47
C PRO A 569 17.61 18.29 3.69
N THR A 570 17.73 16.98 3.79
CA THR A 570 17.15 16.15 4.84
C THR A 570 18.04 14.95 5.15
N GLY A 571 17.70 14.20 6.21
CA GLY A 571 18.32 12.91 6.50
C GLY A 571 17.78 11.79 5.60
N HIS A 572 18.05 10.56 5.98
CA HIS A 572 17.71 9.34 5.23
C HIS A 572 16.21 9.16 4.92
N THR A 573 15.33 9.85 5.65
CA THR A 573 13.88 9.82 5.47
C THR A 573 13.39 10.81 4.40
N VAL A 574 14.05 10.83 3.25
CA VAL A 574 13.69 11.72 2.12
C VAL A 574 12.22 11.62 1.72
N THR A 575 11.58 10.47 1.94
CA THR A 575 10.17 10.21 1.63
C THR A 575 9.18 11.09 2.38
N HIS A 576 9.60 11.70 3.49
CA HIS A 576 8.76 12.62 4.27
C HIS A 576 8.91 14.09 3.84
N SER A 577 9.75 14.38 2.86
CA SER A 577 9.94 15.73 2.37
C SER A 577 8.86 16.10 1.33
N PRO A 578 8.18 17.24 1.48
CA PRO A 578 7.27 17.74 0.44
C PRO A 578 7.94 17.89 -0.94
N LYS A 579 9.23 18.28 -0.99
CA LYS A 579 10.01 18.38 -2.24
C LYS A 579 10.16 17.04 -2.93
N THR A 580 10.37 15.96 -2.16
CA THR A 580 10.41 14.59 -2.69
C THR A 580 9.08 14.21 -3.33
N GLU A 581 7.98 14.51 -2.65
CA GLU A 581 6.64 14.21 -3.17
C GLU A 581 6.37 14.99 -4.45
N GLU A 582 6.70 16.29 -4.49
CA GLU A 582 6.57 17.14 -5.68
C GLU A 582 7.36 16.57 -6.86
N GLU A 583 8.59 16.16 -6.64
CA GLU A 583 9.42 15.56 -7.68
C GLU A 583 8.83 14.24 -8.19
N VAL A 584 8.35 13.37 -7.30
CA VAL A 584 7.68 12.14 -7.73
C VAL A 584 6.44 12.44 -8.57
N LEU A 585 5.59 13.38 -8.15
CA LEU A 585 4.42 13.77 -8.94
C LEU A 585 4.83 14.35 -10.30
N ARG A 586 5.90 15.16 -10.36
CA ARG A 586 6.47 15.66 -11.62
C ARG A 586 6.91 14.52 -12.54
N ILE A 587 7.63 13.53 -12.00
CA ILE A 587 8.11 12.36 -12.75
C ILE A 587 6.92 11.50 -13.23
N LEU A 588 5.92 11.29 -12.40
CA LEU A 588 4.71 10.57 -12.81
C LEU A 588 3.98 11.31 -13.95
N LYS A 589 3.86 12.63 -13.87
CA LYS A 589 3.28 13.45 -14.98
C LYS A 589 4.14 13.42 -16.23
N LEU A 590 5.47 13.42 -16.10
CA LEU A 590 6.41 13.26 -17.21
C LEU A 590 6.21 11.89 -17.90
N ASN A 591 5.99 10.82 -17.13
CA ASN A 591 5.77 9.47 -17.68
C ASN A 591 4.48 9.35 -18.51
N LEU A 592 3.52 10.26 -18.36
CA LEU A 592 2.28 10.31 -19.16
C LEU A 592 2.49 10.99 -20.53
N GLN A 593 3.60 11.69 -20.72
CA GLN A 593 3.88 12.36 -21.99
C GLN A 593 4.26 11.30 -23.04
N PRO A 594 3.86 11.48 -24.30
CA PRO A 594 4.32 10.63 -25.38
C PRO A 594 5.85 10.60 -25.38
N LYS A 595 6.45 9.40 -25.35
CA LYS A 595 7.89 9.29 -25.55
C LYS A 595 8.17 9.86 -26.93
N ASN A 596 8.78 11.05 -27.01
CA ASN A 596 9.41 11.48 -28.25
C ASN A 596 10.45 10.41 -28.60
N ARG A 597 10.07 9.48 -29.47
CA ARG A 597 11.02 8.60 -30.13
C ARG A 597 11.81 9.49 -31.06
N GLY A 598 12.86 10.14 -30.54
CA GLY A 598 13.90 10.70 -31.38
C GLY A 598 14.47 9.54 -32.18
N PHE A 599 14.31 9.63 -33.46
CA PHE A 599 14.92 8.79 -34.49
C PHE A 599 16.45 8.90 -34.40
#